data_d32e6c972dce26b5f637fc228916879f
#
_entry.id   d32e6c972dce26b5f637fc228916879f
#
_cell.length_a   1.000
_cell.length_b   1.000
_cell.length_c   1.000
_cell.angle_alpha   90.00
_cell.angle_beta   90.00
_cell.angle_gamma   90.00
#
_symmetry.space_group_name_H-M   'P 1'
#
loop_
_entity.id
_entity.type
_entity.pdbx_description
1 polymer ?
#
loop_
_entity_poly.entity_id
_entity_poly.type
_entity_poly.pdbx_seq_one_letter_code
_entity_poly.pdbx_strand_id
1 'polypeptide(L)'
;MGGRIPTNQQVMSNNTAAWLQAEEEYEDEVVGENTIPRLFEESASRHASREAQWYKGGIYERSLAADVIPEAPAEQYAALTYAEMQDIVRNLAAGFRDLGVEADTRVGIFAGTRMEWAQSDFGILTAGGVVTTVYTESSPEQVQYLLDDPGAEGVVVENAELLERVLEVEDDLDLEFIVVIDEFDGYEDRDDILSLAELYHRGEAAFELDEYESWLAERDLDDLASLIYTSGTTGKPKGVQLTHGNFRANINGIRKRFGPRPDKPAEMSTLDETSRSLSFLPLAHVFERISGHFLMFGSGATVAYAESTDTVADDIQTVQ
;
A
#
# COMPACT_ATOMS: atom_id res chain seq x y z
N MET A 1 32.58 15.51 -51.11
CA MET A 1 32.47 15.21 -49.65
C MET A 1 31.22 14.40 -49.46
N GLY A 2 31.34 13.10 -49.40
CA GLY A 2 30.20 12.20 -49.24
C GLY A 2 29.95 11.93 -47.75
N GLY A 3 28.99 12.61 -47.17
CA GLY A 3 28.52 12.28 -45.84
C GLY A 3 27.84 10.91 -45.87
N ARG A 4 28.33 9.95 -45.09
CA ARG A 4 27.66 8.66 -44.91
C ARG A 4 26.33 8.92 -44.20
N ILE A 5 25.22 8.55 -44.82
CA ILE A 5 23.93 8.49 -44.15
C ILE A 5 24.04 7.42 -43.06
N PRO A 6 23.74 7.74 -41.78
CA PRO A 6 23.83 6.75 -40.70
C PRO A 6 22.83 5.61 -40.96
N THR A 7 23.24 4.40 -40.66
CA THR A 7 22.34 3.21 -40.76
C THR A 7 21.23 3.29 -39.71
N ASN A 8 20.10 2.67 -39.98
CA ASN A 8 18.99 2.61 -39.02
C ASN A 8 19.43 2.12 -37.62
N GLN A 9 20.38 1.20 -37.53
CA GLN A 9 20.96 0.74 -36.26
C GLN A 9 21.76 1.85 -35.53
N GLN A 10 22.48 2.71 -36.25
CA GLN A 10 23.23 3.82 -35.64
C GLN A 10 22.30 4.95 -35.18
N VAL A 11 21.20 5.19 -35.90
CA VAL A 11 20.17 6.16 -35.46
C VAL A 11 19.45 5.66 -34.23
N MET A 12 19.08 4.38 -34.19
CA MET A 12 18.43 3.78 -33.00
C MET A 12 19.37 3.78 -31.79
N SER A 13 20.67 3.45 -31.95
CA SER A 13 21.60 3.44 -30.81
C SER A 13 21.88 4.85 -30.27
N ASN A 14 21.96 5.88 -31.12
CA ASN A 14 22.14 7.25 -30.67
C ASN A 14 20.89 7.82 -29.97
N ASN A 15 19.69 7.52 -30.48
CA ASN A 15 18.45 7.92 -29.84
C ASN A 15 18.26 7.21 -28.48
N THR A 16 18.60 5.93 -28.38
CA THR A 16 18.54 5.19 -27.11
C THR A 16 19.49 5.79 -26.07
N ALA A 17 20.73 6.15 -26.47
CA ALA A 17 21.70 6.78 -25.56
C ALA A 17 21.24 8.16 -25.08
N ALA A 18 20.69 9.00 -25.96
CA ALA A 18 20.15 10.30 -25.60
C ALA A 18 18.94 10.21 -24.67
N TRP A 19 18.08 9.23 -24.90
CA TRP A 19 16.89 9.00 -24.07
C TRP A 19 17.26 8.49 -22.67
N LEU A 20 18.25 7.59 -22.57
CA LEU A 20 18.75 7.12 -21.27
C LEU A 20 19.42 8.25 -20.48
N GLN A 21 20.16 9.13 -21.16
CA GLN A 21 20.76 10.29 -20.52
C GLN A 21 19.69 11.26 -20.01
N ALA A 22 18.66 11.55 -20.80
CA ALA A 22 17.53 12.38 -20.36
C ALA A 22 16.77 11.76 -19.17
N GLU A 23 16.65 10.42 -19.13
CA GLU A 23 16.07 9.71 -18.01
C GLU A 23 16.93 9.81 -16.74
N GLU A 24 18.24 9.69 -16.87
CA GLU A 24 19.17 9.79 -15.74
C GLU A 24 19.21 11.21 -15.15
N GLU A 25 19.22 12.23 -16.02
CA GLU A 25 19.28 13.64 -15.63
C GLU A 25 17.92 14.20 -15.12
N TYR A 26 16.80 13.51 -15.37
CA TYR A 26 15.49 13.99 -14.97
C TYR A 26 15.26 13.80 -13.46
N GLU A 27 14.90 14.87 -12.79
CA GLU A 27 14.42 14.84 -11.39
C GLU A 27 12.90 14.88 -11.37
N ASP A 28 12.28 13.85 -10.76
CA ASP A 28 10.84 13.78 -10.60
C ASP A 28 10.43 14.50 -9.32
N GLU A 29 9.92 15.73 -9.47
CA GLU A 29 9.48 16.56 -8.36
C GLU A 29 8.29 15.93 -7.57
N VAL A 30 7.56 14.99 -8.17
CA VAL A 30 6.43 14.32 -7.51
C VAL A 30 6.92 13.38 -6.41
N VAL A 31 7.98 12.60 -6.69
CA VAL A 31 8.55 11.70 -5.69
C VAL A 31 9.44 12.48 -4.70
N GLY A 32 10.23 13.43 -5.19
CA GLY A 32 11.11 14.25 -4.38
C GLY A 32 11.98 13.45 -3.39
N GLU A 33 12.21 13.99 -2.22
CA GLU A 33 12.88 13.35 -1.07
C GLU A 33 11.86 12.86 -0.02
N ASN A 34 10.68 12.44 -0.45
CA ASN A 34 9.59 12.05 0.42
C ASN A 34 9.73 10.60 0.93
N THR A 35 9.36 10.39 2.19
CA THR A 35 9.03 9.07 2.72
C THR A 35 7.72 8.58 2.10
N ILE A 36 7.39 7.29 2.25
CA ILE A 36 6.16 6.72 1.65
C ILE A 36 4.89 7.40 2.19
N PRO A 37 4.72 7.63 3.51
CA PRO A 37 3.56 8.37 4.02
C PRO A 37 3.44 9.79 3.45
N ARG A 38 4.55 10.52 3.41
CA ARG A 38 4.57 11.89 2.87
C ARG A 38 4.27 11.93 1.38
N LEU A 39 4.78 10.98 0.60
CA LEU A 39 4.46 10.83 -0.82
C LEU A 39 2.95 10.64 -1.04
N PHE A 40 2.32 9.79 -0.23
CA PHE A 40 0.87 9.58 -0.29
C PHE A 40 0.11 10.86 0.10
N GLU A 41 0.46 11.49 1.21
CA GLU A 41 -0.20 12.70 1.73
C GLU A 41 -0.17 13.86 0.71
N GLU A 42 0.99 14.10 0.10
CA GLU A 42 1.13 15.14 -0.93
C GLU A 42 0.36 14.80 -2.21
N SER A 43 0.36 13.52 -2.62
CA SER A 43 -0.40 13.06 -3.78
C SER A 43 -1.90 13.19 -3.53
N ALA A 44 -2.38 12.76 -2.37
CA ALA A 44 -3.79 12.84 -2.00
C ALA A 44 -4.29 14.29 -1.95
N SER A 45 -3.50 15.20 -1.37
CA SER A 45 -3.81 16.62 -1.36
C SER A 45 -3.83 17.23 -2.76
N ARG A 46 -2.91 16.83 -3.65
CA ARG A 46 -2.83 17.31 -5.03
C ARG A 46 -4.00 16.83 -5.89
N HIS A 47 -4.46 15.61 -5.65
CA HIS A 47 -5.47 14.91 -6.45
C HIS A 47 -6.80 14.71 -5.72
N ALA A 48 -7.10 15.50 -4.70
CA ALA A 48 -8.19 15.34 -3.73
C ALA A 48 -9.55 14.92 -4.32
N SER A 49 -9.94 15.53 -5.44
CA SER A 49 -11.23 15.26 -6.10
C SER A 49 -11.23 14.12 -7.12
N ARG A 50 -10.07 13.46 -7.33
CA ARG A 50 -9.97 12.34 -8.26
C ARG A 50 -10.26 11.02 -7.55
N GLU A 51 -10.71 10.04 -8.32
CA GLU A 51 -10.90 8.68 -7.82
C GLU A 51 -9.55 8.04 -7.49
N ALA A 52 -9.41 7.54 -6.25
CA ALA A 52 -8.21 6.86 -5.76
C ALA A 52 -8.37 5.34 -5.79
N GLN A 53 -9.44 4.85 -5.19
CA GLN A 53 -9.69 3.42 -5.03
C GLN A 53 -11.04 3.05 -5.62
N TRP A 54 -11.04 1.96 -6.42
CA TRP A 54 -12.27 1.33 -6.89
C TRP A 54 -12.45 -0.01 -6.21
N TYR A 55 -13.64 -0.24 -5.65
CA TYR A 55 -14.01 -1.46 -4.93
C TYR A 55 -15.37 -1.97 -5.38
N LYS A 56 -15.55 -3.29 -5.37
CA LYS A 56 -16.84 -3.93 -5.67
C LYS A 56 -17.69 -4.09 -4.43
N GLY A 57 -19.01 -3.93 -4.58
CA GLY A 57 -19.99 -4.24 -3.56
C GLY A 57 -20.31 -5.73 -3.46
N GLY A 58 -20.74 -6.16 -2.27
CA GLY A 58 -21.23 -7.52 -2.03
C GLY A 58 -20.16 -8.61 -1.95
N ILE A 59 -18.86 -8.24 -1.89
CA ILE A 59 -17.76 -9.22 -1.81
C ILE A 59 -17.31 -9.42 -0.36
N TYR A 60 -17.18 -8.34 0.39
CA TYR A 60 -16.66 -8.33 1.75
C TYR A 60 -17.71 -7.81 2.73
N GLU A 61 -17.74 -8.36 3.93
CA GLU A 61 -18.54 -7.87 5.07
C GLU A 61 -17.70 -6.86 5.86
N ARG A 62 -17.46 -5.69 5.27
CA ARG A 62 -16.58 -4.64 5.82
C ARG A 62 -17.12 -4.08 7.11
N SER A 63 -16.29 -3.97 8.14
CA SER A 63 -16.65 -3.25 9.37
C SER A 63 -16.73 -1.73 9.13
N LEU A 64 -15.86 -1.15 8.30
CA LEU A 64 -15.94 0.23 7.81
C LEU A 64 -17.05 0.40 6.77
N ALA A 65 -18.30 0.01 7.13
CA ALA A 65 -19.42 0.14 6.23
C ALA A 65 -20.09 1.52 6.31
N ALA A 66 -21.00 1.76 5.43
CA ALA A 66 -22.06 2.77 5.30
C ALA A 66 -21.76 4.24 5.65
N ASP A 67 -21.13 4.56 6.75
CA ASP A 67 -20.85 5.93 7.20
C ASP A 67 -19.47 6.44 6.74
N VAL A 68 -18.52 5.54 6.48
CA VAL A 68 -17.16 5.88 6.03
C VAL A 68 -16.93 5.46 4.57
N ILE A 69 -17.34 4.22 4.22
CA ILE A 69 -17.23 3.69 2.86
C ILE A 69 -18.62 3.51 2.27
N PRO A 70 -19.00 4.29 1.25
CA PRO A 70 -20.32 4.16 0.62
C PRO A 70 -20.60 2.74 0.14
N GLU A 71 -21.83 2.26 0.33
CA GLU A 71 -22.23 0.97 -0.21
C GLU A 71 -22.17 0.97 -1.74
N ALA A 72 -21.53 -0.06 -2.31
CA ALA A 72 -21.57 -0.32 -3.74
C ALA A 72 -22.61 -1.42 -4.03
N PRO A 73 -23.36 -1.33 -5.15
CA PRO A 73 -24.21 -2.44 -5.58
C PRO A 73 -23.39 -3.70 -5.80
N ALA A 74 -23.97 -4.87 -5.51
CA ALA A 74 -23.28 -6.16 -5.70
C ALA A 74 -22.68 -6.27 -7.11
N GLU A 75 -21.45 -6.77 -7.19
CA GLU A 75 -20.68 -6.97 -8.43
C GLU A 75 -20.39 -5.68 -9.24
N GLN A 76 -20.71 -4.49 -8.71
CA GLN A 76 -20.41 -3.22 -9.36
C GLN A 76 -19.31 -2.47 -8.63
N TYR A 77 -18.50 -1.73 -9.38
CA TYR A 77 -17.49 -0.85 -8.80
C TYR A 77 -18.13 0.44 -8.28
N ALA A 78 -17.73 0.86 -7.09
CA ALA A 78 -17.83 2.21 -6.59
C ALA A 78 -16.41 2.76 -6.35
N ALA A 79 -16.30 4.04 -6.09
CA ALA A 79 -15.01 4.70 -5.93
C ALA A 79 -14.95 5.51 -4.65
N LEU A 80 -13.76 5.54 -4.05
CA LEU A 80 -13.34 6.57 -3.10
C LEU A 80 -12.45 7.57 -3.82
N THR A 81 -12.63 8.84 -3.52
CA THR A 81 -11.72 9.90 -3.95
C THR A 81 -10.43 9.88 -3.13
N TYR A 82 -9.40 10.57 -3.61
CA TYR A 82 -8.17 10.77 -2.84
C TYR A 82 -8.42 11.49 -1.50
N ALA A 83 -9.36 12.45 -1.45
CA ALA A 83 -9.73 13.11 -0.21
C ALA A 83 -10.34 12.13 0.80
N GLU A 84 -11.30 11.30 0.37
CA GLU A 84 -11.92 10.28 1.23
C GLU A 84 -10.90 9.23 1.70
N MET A 85 -10.03 8.73 0.80
CA MET A 85 -8.96 7.82 1.18
C MET A 85 -7.98 8.47 2.18
N GLN A 86 -7.64 9.74 1.97
CA GLN A 86 -6.76 10.50 2.87
C GLN A 86 -7.35 10.61 4.27
N ASP A 87 -8.64 10.92 4.38
CA ASP A 87 -9.35 11.02 5.66
C ASP A 87 -9.36 9.65 6.36
N ILE A 88 -9.59 8.56 5.63
CA ILE A 88 -9.52 7.20 6.20
C ILE A 88 -8.11 6.90 6.72
N VAL A 89 -7.08 7.13 5.92
CA VAL A 89 -5.68 6.86 6.31
C VAL A 89 -5.26 7.69 7.52
N ARG A 90 -5.66 8.96 7.60
CA ARG A 90 -5.37 9.85 8.74
C ARG A 90 -5.98 9.33 10.03
N ASN A 91 -7.25 8.94 9.98
CA ASN A 91 -7.93 8.40 11.14
C ASN A 91 -7.38 7.02 11.54
N LEU A 92 -7.06 6.14 10.58
CA LEU A 92 -6.38 4.88 10.90
C LEU A 92 -5.00 5.13 11.54
N ALA A 93 -4.22 6.08 11.02
CA ALA A 93 -2.92 6.42 11.60
C ALA A 93 -3.04 6.92 13.05
N ALA A 94 -4.02 7.80 13.32
CA ALA A 94 -4.29 8.26 14.67
C ALA A 94 -4.78 7.13 15.59
N GLY A 95 -5.61 6.21 15.07
CA GLY A 95 -6.05 5.02 15.79
C GLY A 95 -4.89 4.08 16.12
N PHE A 96 -3.96 3.84 15.18
CA PHE A 96 -2.75 3.07 15.46
C PHE A 96 -1.85 3.75 16.50
N ARG A 97 -1.75 5.09 16.48
CA ARG A 97 -1.05 5.84 17.52
C ARG A 97 -1.71 5.69 18.90
N ASP A 98 -3.04 5.69 18.97
CA ASP A 98 -3.80 5.45 20.20
C ASP A 98 -3.58 4.02 20.75
N LEU A 99 -3.30 3.05 19.87
CA LEU A 99 -2.91 1.68 20.23
C LEU A 99 -1.41 1.54 20.57
N GLY A 100 -0.63 2.61 20.57
CA GLY A 100 0.79 2.59 20.93
C GLY A 100 1.74 2.41 19.75
N VAL A 101 1.27 2.39 18.50
CA VAL A 101 2.16 2.32 17.35
C VAL A 101 2.99 3.59 17.24
N GLU A 102 4.29 3.44 17.31
CA GLU A 102 5.26 4.52 17.18
C GLU A 102 6.47 4.08 16.33
N ALA A 103 7.56 4.82 16.38
CA ALA A 103 8.76 4.51 15.62
C ALA A 103 9.23 3.08 15.88
N ASP A 104 9.45 2.34 14.80
CA ASP A 104 9.93 0.95 14.82
C ASP A 104 8.94 -0.11 15.38
N THR A 105 7.74 0.23 15.82
CA THR A 105 6.69 -0.74 16.15
C THR A 105 6.35 -1.58 14.93
N ARG A 106 6.41 -2.91 15.04
CA ARG A 106 6.12 -3.83 13.94
C ARG A 106 4.65 -4.23 14.00
N VAL A 107 3.96 -4.05 12.87
CA VAL A 107 2.57 -4.44 12.73
C VAL A 107 2.43 -5.38 11.53
N GLY A 108 1.85 -6.55 11.76
CA GLY A 108 1.52 -7.51 10.71
C GLY A 108 0.32 -7.07 9.87
N ILE A 109 0.32 -7.38 8.56
CA ILE A 109 -0.92 -7.36 7.76
C ILE A 109 -1.12 -8.75 7.19
N PHE A 110 -2.16 -9.42 7.65
CA PHE A 110 -2.56 -10.77 7.28
C PHE A 110 -3.92 -10.73 6.58
N ALA A 111 -3.90 -10.26 5.34
CA ALA A 111 -5.10 -10.05 4.53
C ALA A 111 -4.80 -10.18 3.04
N GLY A 112 -5.81 -10.49 2.25
CA GLY A 112 -5.78 -10.49 0.79
C GLY A 112 -5.69 -9.09 0.19
N THR A 113 -5.55 -9.05 -1.13
CA THR A 113 -5.46 -7.78 -1.88
C THR A 113 -6.82 -7.10 -1.93
N ARG A 114 -6.97 -6.02 -1.18
CA ARG A 114 -8.18 -5.22 -1.06
C ARG A 114 -7.85 -3.79 -0.64
N MET A 115 -8.79 -2.86 -0.77
CA MET A 115 -8.52 -1.45 -0.48
C MET A 115 -8.14 -1.20 0.99
N GLU A 116 -8.73 -1.94 1.92
CA GLU A 116 -8.46 -1.80 3.36
C GLU A 116 -7.05 -2.26 3.72
N TRP A 117 -6.48 -3.21 2.98
CA TRP A 117 -5.07 -3.57 3.08
C TRP A 117 -4.19 -2.35 2.81
N ALA A 118 -4.48 -1.64 1.70
CA ALA A 118 -3.72 -0.45 1.29
C ALA A 118 -3.90 0.72 2.27
N GLN A 119 -5.10 0.91 2.80
CA GLN A 119 -5.41 1.93 3.80
C GLN A 119 -4.68 1.65 5.13
N SER A 120 -4.68 0.39 5.57
CA SER A 120 -3.95 -0.05 6.76
C SER A 120 -2.44 0.11 6.62
N ASP A 121 -1.88 -0.23 5.45
CA ASP A 121 -0.45 -0.07 5.15
C ASP A 121 -0.02 1.40 5.28
N PHE A 122 -0.73 2.33 4.64
CA PHE A 122 -0.45 3.75 4.80
C PHE A 122 -0.70 4.24 6.24
N GLY A 123 -1.76 3.76 6.91
CA GLY A 123 -2.05 4.11 8.29
C GLY A 123 -0.92 3.75 9.25
N ILE A 124 -0.44 2.49 9.18
CA ILE A 124 0.67 2.00 10.00
C ILE A 124 1.96 2.77 9.72
N LEU A 125 2.31 2.94 8.43
CA LEU A 125 3.51 3.68 8.03
C LEU A 125 3.46 5.15 8.47
N THR A 126 2.28 5.78 8.41
CA THR A 126 2.07 7.17 8.85
C THR A 126 2.16 7.30 10.36
N ALA A 127 1.66 6.31 11.10
CA ALA A 127 1.85 6.24 12.54
C ALA A 127 3.32 6.04 12.97
N GLY A 128 4.21 5.72 12.05
CA GLY A 128 5.64 5.47 12.29
C GLY A 128 6.00 3.99 12.38
N GLY A 129 5.02 3.11 12.25
CA GLY A 129 5.20 1.67 12.33
C GLY A 129 5.91 1.06 11.12
N VAL A 130 6.34 -0.19 11.28
CA VAL A 130 6.99 -1.02 10.27
C VAL A 130 6.05 -2.17 9.92
N VAL A 131 5.71 -2.30 8.64
CA VAL A 131 4.77 -3.34 8.19
C VAL A 131 5.49 -4.65 7.90
N THR A 132 5.07 -5.74 8.55
CA THR A 132 5.39 -7.11 8.14
C THR A 132 4.21 -7.73 7.40
N THR A 133 4.47 -8.39 6.27
CA THR A 133 3.39 -8.91 5.43
C THR A 133 3.24 -10.42 5.57
N VAL A 134 2.00 -10.88 5.75
CA VAL A 134 1.64 -12.31 5.88
C VAL A 134 0.68 -12.68 4.75
N TYR A 135 0.96 -13.78 4.05
CA TYR A 135 0.09 -14.30 2.99
C TYR A 135 -1.09 -15.06 3.59
N THR A 136 -2.28 -14.89 3.00
CA THR A 136 -3.53 -15.53 3.48
C THR A 136 -3.51 -17.05 3.51
N GLU A 137 -2.64 -17.67 2.71
CA GLU A 137 -2.44 -19.12 2.68
C GLU A 137 -1.53 -19.65 3.80
N SER A 138 -0.97 -18.77 4.65
CA SER A 138 -0.06 -19.16 5.73
C SER A 138 -0.77 -20.03 6.78
N SER A 139 -0.14 -21.14 7.14
CA SER A 139 -0.61 -21.96 8.28
C SER A 139 -0.38 -21.25 9.62
N PRO A 140 -1.05 -21.64 10.72
CA PRO A 140 -0.81 -21.06 12.04
C PRO A 140 0.67 -21.02 12.44
N GLU A 141 1.45 -22.08 12.17
CA GLU A 141 2.89 -22.10 12.49
C GLU A 141 3.70 -21.15 11.61
N GLN A 142 3.24 -20.90 10.37
CA GLN A 142 3.86 -19.88 9.51
C GLN A 142 3.51 -18.48 9.98
N VAL A 143 2.25 -18.25 10.38
CA VAL A 143 1.80 -16.98 10.98
C VAL A 143 2.61 -16.69 12.24
N GLN A 144 2.74 -17.65 13.16
CA GLN A 144 3.59 -17.53 14.35
C GLN A 144 4.98 -17.04 13.97
N TYR A 145 5.66 -17.74 13.05
CA TYR A 145 7.01 -17.38 12.65
C TYR A 145 7.11 -15.98 12.03
N LEU A 146 6.13 -15.61 11.18
CA LEU A 146 6.13 -14.33 10.46
C LEU A 146 5.76 -13.14 11.34
N LEU A 147 5.19 -13.36 12.52
CA LEU A 147 4.89 -12.34 13.51
C LEU A 147 5.93 -12.30 14.65
N ASP A 148 6.42 -13.47 15.09
CA ASP A 148 7.40 -13.58 16.18
C ASP A 148 8.82 -13.14 15.75
N ASP A 149 9.33 -13.63 14.61
CA ASP A 149 10.70 -13.31 14.13
C ASP A 149 10.94 -11.80 13.93
N PRO A 150 9.98 -11.00 13.40
CA PRO A 150 10.10 -9.54 13.37
C PRO A 150 9.80 -8.87 14.71
N GLY A 151 9.24 -9.57 15.69
CA GLY A 151 8.75 -9.01 16.95
C GLY A 151 7.54 -8.11 16.70
N ALA A 152 6.49 -8.62 16.05
CA ALA A 152 5.27 -7.86 15.79
C ALA A 152 4.50 -7.62 17.11
N GLU A 153 4.13 -6.38 17.34
CA GLU A 153 3.36 -5.92 18.52
C GLU A 153 1.86 -5.81 18.20
N GLY A 154 1.49 -5.86 16.93
CA GLY A 154 0.11 -5.88 16.48
C GLY A 154 -0.06 -6.56 15.14
N VAL A 155 -1.30 -6.89 14.80
CA VAL A 155 -1.64 -7.47 13.49
C VAL A 155 -3.01 -6.99 13.01
N VAL A 156 -3.08 -6.68 11.71
CA VAL A 156 -4.34 -6.44 11.00
C VAL A 156 -4.68 -7.72 10.25
N VAL A 157 -5.84 -8.31 10.51
CA VAL A 157 -6.31 -9.54 9.87
C VAL A 157 -7.55 -9.27 9.01
N GLU A 158 -7.75 -10.05 7.96
CA GLU A 158 -8.84 -9.81 7.03
C GLU A 158 -10.22 -10.07 7.65
N ASN A 159 -10.40 -11.23 8.27
CA ASN A 159 -11.68 -11.74 8.71
C ASN A 159 -11.56 -12.71 9.88
N ALA A 160 -12.69 -13.24 10.36
CA ALA A 160 -12.72 -14.18 11.47
C ALA A 160 -11.93 -15.47 11.24
N GLU A 161 -11.87 -16.00 10.01
CA GLU A 161 -11.09 -17.19 9.69
C GLU A 161 -9.58 -16.96 9.89
N LEU A 162 -9.06 -15.81 9.44
CA LEU A 162 -7.65 -15.47 9.64
C LEU A 162 -7.35 -15.05 11.08
N LEU A 163 -8.33 -14.45 11.78
CA LEU A 163 -8.25 -14.19 13.21
C LEU A 163 -8.03 -15.50 13.99
N GLU A 164 -8.82 -16.54 13.74
CA GLU A 164 -8.67 -17.83 14.41
C GLU A 164 -7.26 -18.41 14.23
N ARG A 165 -6.64 -18.27 13.06
CA ARG A 165 -5.27 -18.74 12.84
C ARG A 165 -4.21 -17.98 13.66
N VAL A 166 -4.45 -16.71 13.95
CA VAL A 166 -3.59 -15.92 14.86
C VAL A 166 -3.80 -16.38 16.29
N LEU A 167 -5.08 -16.57 16.71
CA LEU A 167 -5.43 -17.00 18.07
C LEU A 167 -4.95 -18.40 18.41
N GLU A 168 -4.82 -19.32 17.42
CA GLU A 168 -4.23 -20.65 17.64
C GLU A 168 -2.78 -20.57 18.14
N VAL A 169 -2.07 -19.47 17.90
CA VAL A 169 -0.65 -19.30 18.22
C VAL A 169 -0.38 -18.06 19.08
N GLU A 170 -1.41 -17.37 19.56
CA GLU A 170 -1.27 -16.10 20.29
C GLU A 170 -0.43 -16.21 21.57
N ASP A 171 -0.51 -17.36 22.26
CA ASP A 171 0.27 -17.61 23.48
C ASP A 171 1.80 -17.56 23.25
N ASP A 172 2.24 -17.71 22.00
CA ASP A 172 3.64 -17.67 21.57
C ASP A 172 4.02 -16.33 20.89
N LEU A 173 3.13 -15.33 20.93
CA LEU A 173 3.31 -14.00 20.32
C LEU A 173 3.18 -12.91 21.39
N ASP A 174 3.90 -11.82 21.22
CA ASP A 174 3.83 -10.64 22.08
C ASP A 174 2.91 -9.56 21.47
N LEU A 175 1.71 -9.96 20.99
CA LEU A 175 0.75 -9.02 20.40
C LEU A 175 0.03 -8.21 21.48
N GLU A 176 0.00 -6.90 21.30
CA GLU A 176 -0.71 -5.94 22.14
C GLU A 176 -2.13 -5.65 21.59
N PHE A 177 -2.31 -5.80 20.25
CA PHE A 177 -3.60 -5.62 19.61
C PHE A 177 -3.76 -6.45 18.34
N ILE A 178 -5.01 -6.78 18.01
CA ILE A 178 -5.44 -7.40 16.76
C ILE A 178 -6.58 -6.55 16.17
N VAL A 179 -6.45 -6.16 14.90
CA VAL A 179 -7.49 -5.40 14.18
C VAL A 179 -8.08 -6.28 13.08
N VAL A 180 -9.41 -6.44 13.06
CA VAL A 180 -10.12 -7.25 12.06
C VAL A 180 -10.79 -6.32 11.04
N ILE A 181 -10.55 -6.55 9.76
CA ILE A 181 -11.06 -5.70 8.67
C ILE A 181 -12.57 -5.90 8.47
N ASP A 182 -13.00 -7.15 8.36
CA ASP A 182 -14.40 -7.49 8.16
C ASP A 182 -15.16 -7.55 9.50
N GLU A 183 -16.50 -7.59 9.45
CA GLU A 183 -17.32 -7.82 10.62
C GLU A 183 -17.02 -9.21 11.22
N PHE A 184 -17.04 -9.30 12.53
CA PHE A 184 -16.80 -10.53 13.27
C PHE A 184 -17.59 -10.51 14.60
N ASP A 185 -17.83 -11.69 15.16
CA ASP A 185 -18.57 -11.88 16.42
C ASP A 185 -17.76 -12.76 17.39
N GLY A 186 -18.12 -12.72 18.67
CA GLY A 186 -17.66 -13.71 19.66
C GLY A 186 -16.44 -13.31 20.47
N TYR A 187 -15.95 -12.08 20.34
CA TYR A 187 -14.77 -11.57 21.03
C TYR A 187 -15.04 -10.26 21.80
N GLU A 188 -16.30 -10.01 22.16
CA GLU A 188 -16.76 -8.76 22.81
C GLU A 188 -16.13 -8.55 24.21
N ASP A 189 -15.59 -9.60 24.82
CA ASP A 189 -14.90 -9.56 26.11
C ASP A 189 -13.38 -9.33 25.98
N ARG A 190 -12.85 -9.13 24.75
CA ARG A 190 -11.43 -8.92 24.41
C ARG A 190 -11.19 -7.46 24.02
N ASP A 191 -10.64 -6.68 24.91
CA ASP A 191 -10.31 -5.26 24.67
C ASP A 191 -9.14 -5.05 23.67
N ASP A 192 -8.36 -6.09 23.42
CA ASP A 192 -7.21 -6.14 22.50
C ASP A 192 -7.58 -6.57 21.08
N ILE A 193 -8.81 -7.03 20.82
CA ILE A 193 -9.33 -7.35 19.49
C ILE A 193 -10.36 -6.30 19.08
N LEU A 194 -10.07 -5.57 18.01
CA LEU A 194 -10.89 -4.46 17.52
C LEU A 194 -11.29 -4.70 16.07
N SER A 195 -12.45 -4.18 15.68
CA SER A 195 -12.75 -4.00 14.26
C SER A 195 -11.97 -2.82 13.66
N LEU A 196 -11.79 -2.83 12.34
CA LEU A 196 -11.18 -1.69 11.63
C LEU A 196 -12.04 -0.41 11.83
N ALA A 197 -13.36 -0.54 11.97
CA ALA A 197 -14.26 0.55 12.30
C ALA A 197 -13.96 1.15 13.67
N GLU A 198 -13.79 0.31 14.70
CA GLU A 198 -13.44 0.79 16.04
C GLU A 198 -12.08 1.50 16.05
N LEU A 199 -11.08 0.98 15.32
CA LEU A 199 -9.79 1.64 15.14
C LEU A 199 -9.95 3.01 14.48
N TYR A 200 -10.75 3.07 13.39
CA TYR A 200 -11.03 4.33 12.68
C TYR A 200 -11.69 5.36 13.61
N HIS A 201 -12.73 4.99 14.36
CA HIS A 201 -13.44 5.91 15.26
C HIS A 201 -12.59 6.34 16.46
N ARG A 202 -11.71 5.48 16.97
CA ARG A 202 -10.69 5.89 17.97
C ARG A 202 -9.79 6.96 17.38
N GLY A 203 -9.31 6.75 16.17
CA GLY A 203 -8.47 7.73 15.48
C GLY A 203 -9.19 9.03 15.17
N GLU A 204 -10.45 8.97 14.70
CA GLU A 204 -11.28 10.16 14.47
C GLU A 204 -11.43 11.00 15.74
N ALA A 205 -11.60 10.35 16.89
CA ALA A 205 -11.71 11.02 18.19
C ALA A 205 -10.37 11.60 18.70
N ALA A 206 -9.26 10.99 18.31
CA ALA A 206 -7.90 11.36 18.75
C ALA A 206 -7.15 12.24 17.74
N PHE A 207 -7.65 12.40 16.52
CA PHE A 207 -6.94 13.08 15.44
C PHE A 207 -6.72 14.57 15.73
N GLU A 208 -5.45 14.97 15.71
CA GLU A 208 -5.00 16.36 15.79
C GLU A 208 -4.02 16.63 14.63
N LEU A 209 -4.33 17.61 13.78
CA LEU A 209 -3.58 17.89 12.56
C LEU A 209 -2.10 18.21 12.83
N ASP A 210 -1.80 19.00 13.84
CA ASP A 210 -0.42 19.40 14.18
C ASP A 210 0.41 18.18 14.63
N GLU A 211 -0.20 17.23 15.33
CA GLU A 211 0.46 15.97 15.71
C GLU A 211 0.69 15.08 14.49
N TYR A 212 -0.31 14.94 13.64
CA TYR A 212 -0.20 14.18 12.40
C TYR A 212 0.91 14.71 11.49
N GLU A 213 1.01 16.02 11.31
CA GLU A 213 2.11 16.63 10.53
C GLU A 213 3.48 16.38 11.19
N SER A 214 3.55 16.33 12.52
CA SER A 214 4.76 15.99 13.26
C SER A 214 5.18 14.53 12.99
N TRP A 215 4.25 13.57 12.97
CA TRP A 215 4.57 12.17 12.66
C TRP A 215 5.15 12.01 11.26
N LEU A 216 4.58 12.71 10.27
CA LEU A 216 5.14 12.75 8.91
C LEU A 216 6.53 13.37 8.84
N ALA A 217 6.81 14.37 9.70
CA ALA A 217 8.08 15.08 9.72
C ALA A 217 9.19 14.32 10.47
N GLU A 218 8.82 13.44 11.39
CA GLU A 218 9.76 12.64 12.19
C GLU A 218 10.42 11.50 11.40
N ARG A 219 9.88 11.13 10.25
CA ARG A 219 10.37 9.99 9.44
C ARG A 219 11.39 10.40 8.41
N ASP A 220 12.48 9.61 8.35
CA ASP A 220 13.54 9.75 7.37
C ASP A 220 13.56 8.62 6.33
N LEU A 221 14.28 8.84 5.24
CA LEU A 221 14.42 7.83 4.17
C LEU A 221 15.15 6.57 4.63
N ASP A 222 15.99 6.67 5.64
CA ASP A 222 16.75 5.56 6.19
C ASP A 222 15.95 4.75 7.23
N ASP A 223 14.79 5.27 7.67
CA ASP A 223 13.91 4.55 8.59
C ASP A 223 13.33 3.31 7.93
N LEU A 224 13.21 2.24 8.72
CA LEU A 224 12.62 0.98 8.27
C LEU A 224 11.12 1.18 7.99
N ALA A 225 10.67 0.73 6.84
CA ALA A 225 9.26 0.78 6.44
C ALA A 225 8.61 -0.60 6.40
N SER A 226 9.39 -1.64 6.08
CA SER A 226 8.81 -2.96 5.96
C SER A 226 9.82 -4.10 6.14
N LEU A 227 9.27 -5.23 6.61
CA LEU A 227 9.89 -6.54 6.63
C LEU A 227 9.13 -7.46 5.69
N ILE A 228 9.77 -7.94 4.61
CA ILE A 228 9.15 -8.84 3.64
C ILE A 228 9.89 -10.17 3.66
N TYR A 229 9.16 -11.24 4.00
CA TYR A 229 9.73 -12.57 4.11
C TYR A 229 9.78 -13.26 2.76
N THR A 230 10.99 -13.72 2.39
CA THR A 230 11.23 -14.44 1.15
C THR A 230 11.76 -15.84 1.43
N SER A 231 11.36 -16.83 0.61
CA SER A 231 11.89 -18.18 0.67
C SER A 231 13.39 -18.16 0.32
N GLY A 232 14.24 -18.18 1.34
CA GLY A 232 15.68 -18.34 1.15
C GLY A 232 16.04 -19.74 0.63
N THR A 233 17.21 -19.87 0.00
CA THR A 233 17.71 -21.15 -0.53
C THR A 233 18.08 -22.18 0.56
N THR A 234 17.99 -21.81 1.84
CA THR A 234 18.62 -22.57 2.95
C THR A 234 17.70 -22.88 4.15
N GLY A 235 16.37 -22.85 4.01
CA GLY A 235 15.48 -23.18 5.14
C GLY A 235 14.34 -22.20 5.38
N LYS A 236 14.16 -21.73 6.62
CA LYS A 236 13.09 -20.78 6.97
C LYS A 236 13.18 -19.47 6.15
N PRO A 237 12.05 -18.86 5.79
CA PRO A 237 12.04 -17.55 5.14
C PRO A 237 12.84 -16.50 5.94
N LYS A 238 13.43 -15.53 5.24
CA LYS A 238 14.19 -14.44 5.86
C LYS A 238 13.49 -13.12 5.62
N GLY A 239 13.37 -12.30 6.67
CA GLY A 239 12.84 -10.95 6.60
C GLY A 239 13.82 -10.00 5.91
N VAL A 240 13.46 -9.52 4.73
CA VAL A 240 14.19 -8.47 4.01
C VAL A 240 13.75 -7.14 4.58
N GLN A 241 14.70 -6.39 5.14
CA GLN A 241 14.48 -5.04 5.66
C GLN A 241 14.47 -4.03 4.52
N LEU A 242 13.38 -3.29 4.38
CA LEU A 242 13.20 -2.27 3.37
C LEU A 242 12.91 -0.92 4.03
N THR A 243 13.75 0.08 3.75
CA THR A 243 13.56 1.44 4.21
C THR A 243 12.60 2.22 3.31
N HIS A 244 12.10 3.37 3.78
CA HIS A 244 11.35 4.32 2.94
C HIS A 244 12.16 4.71 1.70
N GLY A 245 13.48 4.90 1.85
CA GLY A 245 14.39 5.20 0.75
C GLY A 245 14.50 4.09 -0.29
N ASN A 246 14.44 2.82 0.11
CA ASN A 246 14.44 1.70 -0.83
C ASN A 246 13.19 1.69 -1.71
N PHE A 247 12.02 1.88 -1.12
CA PHE A 247 10.76 2.01 -1.86
C PHE A 247 10.78 3.24 -2.77
N ARG A 248 11.13 4.40 -2.22
CA ARG A 248 11.23 5.66 -2.97
C ARG A 248 12.16 5.55 -4.18
N ALA A 249 13.34 4.95 -4.01
CA ALA A 249 14.30 4.79 -5.11
C ALA A 249 13.72 3.98 -6.27
N ASN A 250 12.97 2.90 -5.97
CA ASN A 250 12.29 2.10 -6.98
C ASN A 250 11.17 2.90 -7.68
N ILE A 251 10.31 3.57 -6.91
CA ILE A 251 9.22 4.40 -7.44
C ILE A 251 9.79 5.50 -8.37
N ASN A 252 10.83 6.21 -7.93
CA ASN A 252 11.50 7.24 -8.72
C ASN A 252 12.05 6.66 -10.04
N GLY A 253 12.72 5.51 -9.98
CA GLY A 253 13.23 4.84 -11.18
C GLY A 253 12.13 4.47 -12.18
N ILE A 254 11.00 3.93 -11.69
CA ILE A 254 9.85 3.58 -12.53
C ILE A 254 9.21 4.84 -13.11
N ARG A 255 9.01 5.90 -12.32
CA ARG A 255 8.42 7.15 -12.79
C ARG A 255 9.33 7.87 -13.80
N LYS A 256 10.64 7.91 -13.60
CA LYS A 256 11.59 8.39 -14.60
C LYS A 256 11.43 7.66 -15.93
N ARG A 257 11.19 6.34 -15.90
CA ARG A 257 11.01 5.50 -17.09
C ARG A 257 9.65 5.66 -17.72
N PHE A 258 8.57 5.60 -16.95
CA PHE A 258 7.18 5.48 -17.42
C PHE A 258 6.34 6.73 -17.15
N GLY A 259 6.72 7.59 -16.22
CA GLY A 259 6.01 8.83 -15.91
C GLY A 259 6.18 9.93 -16.98
N PRO A 260 5.47 11.05 -16.84
CA PRO A 260 5.61 12.20 -17.71
C PRO A 260 7.02 12.77 -17.65
N ARG A 261 7.58 13.12 -18.81
CA ARG A 261 8.87 13.80 -18.94
C ARG A 261 8.87 14.75 -20.16
N PRO A 262 9.54 15.92 -20.11
CA PRO A 262 9.50 16.91 -21.20
C PRO A 262 10.08 16.40 -22.54
N ASP A 263 10.99 15.42 -22.51
CA ASP A 263 11.61 14.82 -23.68
C ASP A 263 10.79 13.72 -24.35
N LYS A 264 9.69 13.29 -23.72
CA LYS A 264 8.81 12.25 -24.27
C LYS A 264 7.84 12.85 -25.29
N PRO A 265 7.64 12.16 -26.44
CA PRO A 265 6.60 12.53 -27.39
C PRO A 265 5.21 12.54 -26.72
N ALA A 266 4.36 13.49 -27.09
CA ALA A 266 3.00 13.62 -26.53
C ALA A 266 2.12 12.38 -26.80
N GLU A 267 2.45 11.59 -27.83
CA GLU A 267 1.73 10.37 -28.19
C GLU A 267 2.18 9.13 -27.37
N MET A 268 3.25 9.28 -26.58
CA MET A 268 3.73 8.19 -25.71
C MET A 268 2.84 8.12 -24.47
N SER A 269 2.25 6.96 -24.22
CA SER A 269 1.53 6.71 -22.98
C SER A 269 2.47 6.83 -21.79
N THR A 270 2.05 7.60 -20.79
CA THR A 270 2.79 7.80 -19.53
C THR A 270 1.94 7.33 -18.36
N LEU A 271 2.61 6.92 -17.29
CA LEU A 271 1.97 6.66 -16.01
C LEU A 271 1.79 7.97 -15.25
N ASP A 272 0.58 8.44 -15.18
CA ASP A 272 0.21 9.71 -14.55
C ASP A 272 -1.15 9.62 -13.81
N GLU A 273 -1.67 10.75 -13.39
CA GLU A 273 -2.93 10.86 -12.68
C GLU A 273 -4.17 10.45 -13.49
N THR A 274 -4.03 10.20 -14.79
CA THR A 274 -5.11 9.69 -15.64
C THR A 274 -5.08 8.17 -15.77
N SER A 275 -4.00 7.56 -15.30
CA SER A 275 -3.79 6.12 -15.35
C SER A 275 -4.68 5.38 -14.37
N ARG A 276 -5.01 4.14 -14.73
CA ARG A 276 -5.81 3.24 -13.90
C ARG A 276 -5.16 1.86 -13.90
N SER A 277 -5.10 1.21 -12.75
CA SER A 277 -4.59 -0.16 -12.63
C SER A 277 -5.62 -1.08 -11.97
N LEU A 278 -5.56 -2.36 -12.31
CA LEU A 278 -6.26 -3.42 -11.60
C LEU A 278 -5.26 -4.13 -10.69
N SER A 279 -5.46 -4.02 -9.38
CA SER A 279 -4.69 -4.73 -8.37
C SER A 279 -5.29 -6.11 -8.15
N PHE A 280 -4.55 -7.16 -8.47
CA PHE A 280 -4.96 -8.57 -8.35
C PHE A 280 -3.84 -9.49 -7.88
N LEU A 281 -2.60 -9.01 -7.89
CA LEU A 281 -1.49 -9.72 -7.27
C LEU A 281 -1.48 -9.49 -5.75
N PRO A 282 -0.89 -10.38 -4.94
CA PRO A 282 -0.84 -10.18 -3.50
C PRO A 282 -0.09 -8.89 -3.12
N LEU A 283 -0.75 -7.99 -2.38
CA LEU A 283 -0.12 -6.79 -1.79
C LEU A 283 0.96 -7.16 -0.75
N ALA A 284 0.88 -8.35 -0.19
CA ALA A 284 1.95 -8.91 0.63
C ALA A 284 3.25 -9.13 -0.16
N HIS A 285 3.21 -9.18 -1.50
CA HIS A 285 4.38 -9.31 -2.35
C HIS A 285 4.96 -7.96 -2.72
N VAL A 286 6.28 -7.80 -2.59
CA VAL A 286 6.99 -6.53 -2.84
C VAL A 286 6.71 -5.91 -4.21
N PHE A 287 6.52 -6.73 -5.26
CA PHE A 287 6.27 -6.22 -6.61
C PHE A 287 4.94 -5.47 -6.69
N GLU A 288 3.84 -6.06 -6.21
CA GLU A 288 2.53 -5.40 -6.22
C GLU A 288 2.52 -4.20 -5.29
N ARG A 289 3.14 -4.32 -4.12
CA ARG A 289 3.22 -3.21 -3.16
C ARG A 289 3.99 -2.02 -3.70
N ILE A 290 5.03 -2.22 -4.53
CA ILE A 290 5.73 -1.11 -5.20
C ILE A 290 4.91 -0.62 -6.40
N SER A 291 4.54 -1.52 -7.33
CA SER A 291 4.05 -1.16 -8.66
C SER A 291 2.55 -0.89 -8.70
N GLY A 292 1.75 -1.70 -8.00
CA GLY A 292 0.29 -1.60 -7.95
C GLY A 292 -0.23 -0.67 -6.85
N HIS A 293 0.59 -0.38 -5.84
CA HIS A 293 0.18 0.38 -4.67
C HIS A 293 0.96 1.71 -4.56
N PHE A 294 2.18 1.74 -4.01
CA PHE A 294 2.90 3.00 -3.76
C PHE A 294 3.13 3.85 -4.99
N LEU A 295 3.53 3.25 -6.10
CA LEU A 295 3.74 3.94 -7.37
C LEU A 295 2.45 4.56 -7.90
N MET A 296 1.35 3.82 -7.86
CA MET A 296 0.06 4.28 -8.40
C MET A 296 -0.48 5.45 -7.57
N PHE A 297 -0.55 5.31 -6.25
CA PHE A 297 -1.01 6.39 -5.39
C PHE A 297 -0.08 7.60 -5.41
N GLY A 298 1.24 7.39 -5.42
CA GLY A 298 2.21 8.48 -5.58
C GLY A 298 2.10 9.21 -6.92
N SER A 299 1.55 8.57 -7.95
CA SER A 299 1.31 9.17 -9.28
C SER A 299 -0.06 9.83 -9.43
N GLY A 300 -0.93 9.76 -8.43
CA GLY A 300 -2.32 10.25 -8.49
C GLY A 300 -3.24 9.37 -9.34
N ALA A 301 -2.83 8.15 -9.65
CA ALA A 301 -3.58 7.19 -10.47
C ALA A 301 -4.66 6.46 -9.66
N THR A 302 -5.63 5.88 -10.35
CA THR A 302 -6.70 5.09 -9.73
C THR A 302 -6.30 3.61 -9.61
N VAL A 303 -6.55 2.99 -8.46
CA VAL A 303 -6.35 1.55 -8.23
C VAL A 303 -7.70 0.88 -8.05
N ALA A 304 -8.06 -0.01 -8.96
CA ALA A 304 -9.22 -0.90 -8.83
C ALA A 304 -8.77 -2.24 -8.23
N TYR A 305 -9.53 -2.78 -7.29
CA TYR A 305 -9.25 -4.07 -6.68
C TYR A 305 -10.10 -5.15 -7.34
N ALA A 306 -9.45 -6.21 -7.83
CA ALA A 306 -10.14 -7.39 -8.36
C ALA A 306 -10.81 -8.16 -7.22
N GLU A 307 -11.92 -8.79 -7.52
CA GLU A 307 -12.60 -9.67 -6.57
C GLU A 307 -11.77 -10.92 -6.26
N SER A 308 -11.20 -11.52 -7.30
CA SER A 308 -10.36 -12.71 -7.22
C SER A 308 -9.48 -12.82 -8.46
N THR A 309 -8.55 -13.76 -8.47
CA THR A 309 -7.75 -14.08 -9.67
C THR A 309 -8.60 -14.62 -10.81
N ASP A 310 -9.75 -15.23 -10.52
CA ASP A 310 -10.65 -15.83 -11.53
C ASP A 310 -11.45 -14.75 -12.26
N THR A 311 -11.71 -13.59 -11.64
CA THR A 311 -12.49 -12.48 -12.23
C THR A 311 -11.63 -11.47 -12.98
N VAL A 312 -10.30 -11.56 -12.94
CA VAL A 312 -9.35 -10.60 -13.53
C VAL A 312 -9.66 -10.28 -15.00
N ALA A 313 -10.05 -11.28 -15.80
CA ALA A 313 -10.33 -11.09 -17.22
C ALA A 313 -11.55 -10.18 -17.48
N ASP A 314 -12.58 -10.27 -16.62
CA ASP A 314 -13.80 -9.46 -16.69
C ASP A 314 -13.56 -8.09 -16.05
N ASP A 315 -12.82 -8.06 -14.95
CA ASP A 315 -12.46 -6.83 -14.23
C ASP A 315 -11.60 -5.89 -15.08
N ILE A 316 -10.60 -6.42 -15.82
CA ILE A 316 -9.79 -5.62 -16.74
C ILE A 316 -10.66 -4.93 -17.80
N GLN A 317 -11.71 -5.59 -18.31
CA GLN A 317 -12.60 -4.98 -19.31
C GLN A 317 -13.44 -3.85 -18.73
N THR A 318 -13.73 -3.90 -17.44
CA THR A 318 -14.53 -2.86 -16.74
C THR A 318 -13.65 -1.68 -16.33
N VAL A 319 -12.39 -1.91 -15.98
CA VAL A 319 -11.44 -0.93 -15.46
C VAL A 319 -10.77 -0.10 -16.58
N GLN A 320 -10.81 -0.58 -17.84
CA GLN A 320 -10.20 0.11 -19.00
C GLN A 320 -10.79 1.48 -19.34
#